data_8e11570479221c33d8d59ad8a2adef26
#
_entry.id   8e11570479221c33d8d59ad8a2adef26
#
_cell.length_a   1.000
_cell.length_b   1.000
_cell.length_c   1.000
_cell.angle_alpha   90.00
_cell.angle_beta   90.00
_cell.angle_gamma   90.00
#
_symmetry.space_group_name_H-M   'P 1'
#
loop_
_entity.id
_entity.type
_entity.pdbx_description
1 polymer ?
#
loop_
_entity_poly.entity_id
_entity_poly.type
_entity_poly.pdbx_seq_one_letter_code
_entity_poly.pdbx_strand_id
1 'polypeptide(L)'
;SDVYKRQDKGVGGFRLDVIELLGKIPEQKITANGPHLHEYIHEMYEQAFSRKDLVTVGECWCADEEIGKLYSNPERGELSMIFQFEHMVLDEVPGKGKWYLKPLELGELKRVMNKWQMAFHGDGWNSLFWNNHDLPRIVSRFGDDGVYRVESAKMLATLLHGMKGTPYIYQGEELGMTNIHLNTIEEYEDIETLN
;
A
#
# COMPACT_ATOMS: atom_id res chain seq x y z
N SER A 1 1.86 -24.86 11.46
CA SER A 1 1.11 -23.62 11.32
C SER A 1 0.44 -23.54 9.96
N ASP A 2 -0.49 -22.62 9.81
CA ASP A 2 -1.26 -22.42 8.57
C ASP A 2 -0.37 -21.95 7.40
N VAL A 3 0.71 -21.24 7.70
CA VAL A 3 1.71 -20.80 6.73
C VAL A 3 2.40 -22.01 6.08
N TYR A 4 2.90 -22.95 6.86
CA TYR A 4 3.55 -24.16 6.33
C TYR A 4 2.61 -25.01 5.46
N LYS A 5 1.37 -25.15 5.90
CA LYS A 5 0.35 -25.88 5.14
C LYS A 5 0.09 -25.26 3.76
N ARG A 6 0.14 -23.94 3.65
CA ARG A 6 0.01 -23.24 2.37
C ARG A 6 1.27 -23.35 1.51
N GLN A 7 2.44 -23.24 2.13
CA GLN A 7 3.72 -23.44 1.45
C GLN A 7 3.86 -24.86 0.87
N ASP A 8 3.42 -25.87 1.60
CA ASP A 8 3.40 -27.27 1.14
C ASP A 8 2.46 -27.47 -0.05
N LYS A 9 1.45 -26.61 -0.21
CA LYS A 9 0.55 -26.56 -1.37
C LYS A 9 1.10 -25.72 -2.53
N GLY A 10 2.31 -25.18 -2.43
CA GLY A 10 2.94 -24.42 -3.50
C GLY A 10 2.65 -22.93 -3.52
N VAL A 11 2.13 -22.34 -2.44
CA VAL A 11 1.96 -20.89 -2.34
C VAL A 11 3.32 -20.22 -2.38
N GLY A 12 3.52 -19.25 -3.30
CA GLY A 12 4.77 -18.55 -3.56
C GLY A 12 4.94 -17.23 -2.82
N GLY A 13 4.03 -16.85 -1.92
CA GLY A 13 4.18 -15.63 -1.16
C GLY A 13 2.96 -15.28 -0.31
N PHE A 14 3.09 -14.20 0.46
CA PHE A 14 2.05 -13.74 1.40
C PHE A 14 1.95 -12.22 1.42
N ARG A 15 0.73 -11.71 1.46
CA ARG A 15 0.43 -10.35 1.85
C ARG A 15 0.09 -10.36 3.35
N LEU A 16 0.73 -9.48 4.12
CA LEU A 16 0.54 -9.34 5.55
C LEU A 16 -0.28 -8.08 5.81
N ASP A 17 -1.49 -8.30 6.24
CA ASP A 17 -2.48 -7.25 6.52
C ASP A 17 -2.05 -6.43 7.74
N VAL A 18 -2.07 -5.10 7.63
CA VAL A 18 -1.71 -4.13 8.68
C VAL A 18 -0.55 -4.59 9.56
N ILE A 19 0.52 -5.04 8.95
CA ILE A 19 1.66 -5.69 9.62
C ILE A 19 2.26 -4.83 10.75
N GLU A 20 2.19 -3.51 10.61
CA GLU A 20 2.70 -2.54 11.57
C GLU A 20 2.03 -2.61 12.96
N LEU A 21 0.85 -3.25 13.05
CA LEU A 21 0.10 -3.38 14.30
C LEU A 21 0.56 -4.54 15.19
N LEU A 22 1.42 -5.44 14.71
CA LEU A 22 1.90 -6.58 15.51
C LEU A 22 2.69 -6.16 16.73
N GLY A 23 3.42 -5.05 16.65
CA GLY A 23 4.25 -4.56 17.75
C GLY A 23 3.54 -3.58 18.70
N LYS A 24 2.22 -3.50 18.69
CA LYS A 24 1.48 -2.55 19.55
C LYS A 24 1.62 -2.84 21.04
N ILE A 25 1.69 -1.77 21.83
CA ILE A 25 1.75 -1.81 23.30
C ILE A 25 0.60 -0.93 23.84
N PRO A 26 -0.58 -1.50 24.10
CA PRO A 26 -1.77 -0.73 24.49
C PRO A 26 -1.57 0.13 25.74
N GLU A 27 -0.83 -0.37 26.74
CA GLU A 27 -0.53 0.33 27.99
C GLU A 27 0.25 1.60 27.79
N GLN A 28 1.05 1.66 26.73
CA GLN A 28 1.85 2.83 26.32
C GLN A 28 1.18 3.64 25.21
N LYS A 29 -0.02 3.27 24.76
CA LYS A 29 -0.73 3.86 23.64
C LYS A 29 0.06 3.79 22.31
N ILE A 30 0.96 2.81 22.19
CA ILE A 30 1.67 2.52 20.95
C ILE A 30 0.77 1.60 20.13
N THR A 31 0.26 2.11 19.01
CA THR A 31 -0.71 1.40 18.17
C THR A 31 -0.10 0.80 16.90
N ALA A 32 1.02 1.34 16.43
CA ALA A 32 1.74 0.87 15.25
C ALA A 32 3.25 1.05 15.42
N ASN A 33 4.05 0.32 14.66
CA ASN A 33 5.51 0.39 14.63
C ASN A 33 6.15 0.35 16.03
N GLY A 34 5.64 -0.52 16.90
CA GLY A 34 6.17 -0.67 18.26
C GLY A 34 7.59 -1.26 18.28
N PRO A 35 8.30 -1.14 19.42
CA PRO A 35 9.75 -1.40 19.52
C PRO A 35 10.17 -2.84 19.19
N HIS A 36 9.27 -3.82 19.35
CA HIS A 36 9.57 -5.23 19.08
C HIS A 36 9.03 -5.72 17.73
N LEU A 37 8.45 -4.84 16.91
CA LEU A 37 7.80 -5.23 15.67
C LEU A 37 8.77 -5.93 14.71
N HIS A 38 9.93 -5.34 14.47
CA HIS A 38 10.94 -5.87 13.56
C HIS A 38 11.56 -7.18 14.07
N GLU A 39 11.66 -7.37 15.38
CA GLU A 39 12.06 -8.66 15.98
C GLU A 39 11.06 -9.76 15.61
N TYR A 40 9.76 -9.48 15.72
CA TYR A 40 8.70 -10.44 15.36
C TYR A 40 8.67 -10.75 13.86
N ILE A 41 8.88 -9.76 13.00
CA ILE A 41 8.90 -9.97 11.55
C ILE A 41 10.14 -10.77 11.15
N HIS A 42 11.29 -10.48 11.76
CA HIS A 42 12.52 -11.26 11.54
C HIS A 42 12.34 -12.71 12.00
N GLU A 43 11.73 -12.96 13.15
CA GLU A 43 11.40 -14.31 13.61
C GLU A 43 10.47 -15.03 12.62
N MET A 44 9.45 -14.35 12.08
CA MET A 44 8.60 -14.93 11.03
C MET A 44 9.39 -15.27 9.77
N TYR A 45 10.33 -14.40 9.37
CA TYR A 45 11.21 -14.68 8.25
C TYR A 45 12.05 -15.95 8.49
N GLU A 46 12.77 -16.03 9.59
CA GLU A 46 13.61 -17.16 9.92
C GLU A 46 12.80 -18.47 10.02
N GLN A 47 11.67 -18.43 10.67
CA GLN A 47 10.85 -19.62 10.91
C GLN A 47 10.07 -20.07 9.69
N ALA A 48 9.60 -19.15 8.86
CA ALA A 48 8.65 -19.47 7.80
C ALA A 48 9.10 -19.01 6.40
N PHE A 49 9.48 -17.74 6.21
CA PHE A 49 9.63 -17.17 4.88
C PHE A 49 10.96 -17.49 4.22
N SER A 50 12.04 -17.69 4.98
CA SER A 50 13.37 -18.02 4.47
C SER A 50 13.49 -19.44 3.87
N ARG A 51 12.52 -20.30 4.14
CA ARG A 51 12.57 -21.73 3.71
C ARG A 51 12.37 -21.95 2.22
N LYS A 52 11.77 -21.00 1.53
CA LYS A 52 11.47 -21.03 0.10
C LYS A 52 11.71 -19.64 -0.48
N ASP A 53 11.86 -19.57 -1.78
CA ASP A 53 11.87 -18.31 -2.50
C ASP A 53 10.46 -17.74 -2.54
N LEU A 54 10.12 -16.93 -1.54
CA LEU A 54 8.80 -16.37 -1.34
C LEU A 54 8.81 -14.86 -1.52
N VAL A 55 7.76 -14.33 -2.10
CA VAL A 55 7.48 -12.90 -2.11
C VAL A 55 6.59 -12.55 -0.93
N THR A 56 7.03 -11.62 -0.09
CA THR A 56 6.24 -11.12 1.04
C THR A 56 6.03 -9.62 0.92
N VAL A 57 4.80 -9.17 1.14
CA VAL A 57 4.46 -7.75 1.11
C VAL A 57 3.62 -7.38 2.34
N GLY A 58 4.07 -6.38 3.07
CA GLY A 58 3.36 -5.85 4.25
C GLY A 58 2.53 -4.63 3.91
N GLU A 59 1.38 -4.50 4.51
CA GLU A 59 0.58 -3.28 4.46
C GLU A 59 0.97 -2.37 5.61
N CYS A 60 1.45 -1.13 5.30
CA CYS A 60 1.98 -0.19 6.28
C CYS A 60 1.45 1.23 6.01
N TRP A 61 0.48 1.68 6.79
CA TRP A 61 -0.11 3.02 6.68
C TRP A 61 0.76 4.10 7.33
N CYS A 62 1.50 3.73 8.37
CA CYS A 62 2.30 4.65 9.18
C CYS A 62 3.80 4.59 8.91
N ALA A 63 4.22 3.99 7.79
CA ALA A 63 5.63 3.92 7.44
C ALA A 63 6.10 5.20 6.75
N ASP A 64 7.17 5.79 7.26
CA ASP A 64 8.05 6.69 6.51
C ASP A 64 9.14 5.89 5.78
N GLU A 65 10.00 6.57 5.01
CA GLU A 65 11.03 5.92 4.22
C GLU A 65 12.09 5.21 5.08
N GLU A 66 12.38 5.69 6.28
CA GLU A 66 13.37 5.05 7.17
C GLU A 66 12.78 3.78 7.80
N ILE A 67 11.54 3.84 8.26
CA ILE A 67 10.80 2.65 8.71
C ILE A 67 10.62 1.66 7.55
N GLY A 68 10.30 2.15 6.36
CA GLY A 68 10.16 1.31 5.17
C GLY A 68 11.39 0.50 4.81
N LYS A 69 12.60 1.07 5.00
CA LYS A 69 13.88 0.36 4.83
C LYS A 69 14.04 -0.78 5.83
N LEU A 70 13.58 -0.61 7.06
CA LEU A 70 13.65 -1.69 8.06
C LEU A 70 12.91 -2.93 7.61
N TYR A 71 11.72 -2.76 7.02
CA TYR A 71 10.94 -3.89 6.51
C TYR A 71 11.52 -4.56 5.27
N SER A 72 12.07 -3.77 4.33
CA SER A 72 12.33 -4.25 2.97
C SER A 72 13.80 -4.31 2.57
N ASN A 73 14.74 -3.97 3.46
CA ASN A 73 16.16 -4.17 3.20
C ASN A 73 16.47 -5.67 3.19
N PRO A 74 17.01 -6.24 2.08
CA PRO A 74 17.27 -7.66 1.97
C PRO A 74 18.22 -8.23 3.03
N GLU A 75 19.15 -7.41 3.54
CA GLU A 75 20.12 -7.83 4.55
C GLU A 75 19.50 -8.06 5.93
N ARG A 76 18.30 -7.52 6.16
CA ARG A 76 17.61 -7.65 7.44
C ARG A 76 16.83 -8.95 7.59
N GLY A 77 16.46 -9.60 6.49
CA GLY A 77 15.66 -10.82 6.53
C GLY A 77 14.29 -10.57 7.17
N GLU A 78 13.49 -9.69 6.59
CA GLU A 78 12.13 -9.39 7.02
C GLU A 78 11.16 -9.62 5.86
N LEU A 79 10.72 -8.57 5.15
CA LEU A 79 9.80 -8.66 4.03
C LEU A 79 10.48 -8.34 2.71
N SER A 80 9.91 -8.77 1.60
CA SER A 80 10.40 -8.38 0.28
C SER A 80 10.11 -6.91 -0.01
N MET A 81 8.97 -6.40 0.43
CA MET A 81 8.51 -5.02 0.19
C MET A 81 7.33 -4.65 1.10
N ILE A 82 6.93 -3.38 1.10
CA ILE A 82 5.72 -2.90 1.77
C ILE A 82 4.86 -2.06 0.84
N PHE A 83 3.55 -2.05 1.06
CA PHE A 83 2.65 -1.01 0.61
C PHE A 83 2.72 0.16 1.58
N GLN A 84 3.20 1.31 1.13
CA GLN A 84 3.14 2.58 1.84
C GLN A 84 2.04 3.45 1.21
N PHE A 85 1.39 4.29 2.00
CA PHE A 85 0.19 5.02 1.56
C PHE A 85 0.38 6.52 1.47
N GLU A 86 1.57 7.05 1.69
CA GLU A 86 1.83 8.50 1.72
C GLU A 86 1.35 9.22 0.45
N HIS A 87 1.53 8.59 -0.73
CA HIS A 87 1.07 9.16 -1.99
C HIS A 87 -0.45 9.13 -2.17
N MET A 88 -1.14 8.26 -1.43
CA MET A 88 -2.59 8.07 -1.52
C MET A 88 -3.40 8.98 -0.60
N VAL A 89 -2.75 9.67 0.33
CA VAL A 89 -3.42 10.59 1.27
C VAL A 89 -3.14 12.08 0.98
N LEU A 90 -2.49 12.38 -0.14
CA LEU A 90 -2.07 13.73 -0.49
C LEU A 90 -3.23 14.69 -0.76
N ASP A 91 -4.36 14.18 -1.21
CA ASP A 91 -5.59 14.93 -1.44
C ASP A 91 -6.52 14.97 -0.22
N GLU A 92 -6.11 14.43 0.91
CA GLU A 92 -6.85 14.54 2.16
C GLU A 92 -6.55 15.85 2.89
N VAL A 93 -7.58 16.41 3.54
CA VAL A 93 -7.40 17.57 4.41
C VAL A 93 -6.80 17.09 5.74
N PRO A 94 -5.60 17.55 6.12
CA PRO A 94 -4.93 17.08 7.33
C PRO A 94 -5.82 17.15 8.57
N GLY A 95 -5.89 16.04 9.32
CA GLY A 95 -6.64 15.92 10.56
C GLY A 95 -8.16 15.79 10.40
N LYS A 96 -8.70 15.75 9.17
CA LYS A 96 -10.14 15.60 8.93
C LYS A 96 -10.55 14.20 8.41
N GLY A 97 -9.57 13.36 8.08
CA GLY A 97 -9.80 11.99 7.59
C GLY A 97 -10.19 11.93 6.10
N LYS A 98 -10.34 10.70 5.62
CA LYS A 98 -10.47 10.35 4.20
C LYS A 98 -11.69 10.92 3.46
N TRP A 99 -12.70 11.39 4.20
CA TRP A 99 -13.92 11.95 3.61
C TRP A 99 -13.81 13.45 3.27
N TYR A 100 -12.74 14.12 3.71
CA TYR A 100 -12.51 15.54 3.44
C TYR A 100 -11.36 15.71 2.48
N LEU A 101 -11.69 15.85 1.20
CA LEU A 101 -10.73 15.96 0.11
C LEU A 101 -10.44 17.40 -0.27
N LYS A 102 -9.26 17.62 -0.80
CA LYS A 102 -8.77 18.85 -1.44
C LYS A 102 -8.17 18.50 -2.81
N PRO A 103 -7.99 19.44 -3.73
CA PRO A 103 -7.30 19.18 -4.99
C PRO A 103 -5.91 18.61 -4.76
N LEU A 104 -5.54 17.61 -5.56
CA LEU A 104 -4.20 17.02 -5.55
C LEU A 104 -3.18 18.06 -6.05
N GLU A 105 -2.16 18.30 -5.26
CA GLU A 105 -1.02 19.13 -5.65
C GLU A 105 0.04 18.28 -6.35
N LEU A 106 0.18 18.42 -7.65
CA LEU A 106 1.11 17.61 -8.45
C LEU A 106 2.56 17.72 -7.97
N GLY A 107 2.96 18.88 -7.44
CA GLY A 107 4.28 19.07 -6.85
C GLY A 107 4.52 18.16 -5.65
N GLU A 108 3.52 17.99 -4.78
CA GLU A 108 3.59 17.11 -3.63
C GLU A 108 3.64 15.63 -4.06
N LEU A 109 2.83 15.24 -5.04
CA LEU A 109 2.89 13.88 -5.59
C LEU A 109 4.28 13.55 -6.12
N LYS A 110 4.88 14.44 -6.92
CA LYS A 110 6.24 14.27 -7.44
C LYS A 110 7.28 14.19 -6.31
N ARG A 111 7.13 15.00 -5.28
CA ARG A 111 8.03 15.01 -4.12
C ARG A 111 7.97 13.66 -3.37
N VAL A 112 6.78 13.16 -3.09
CA VAL A 112 6.59 11.89 -2.39
C VAL A 112 7.10 10.72 -3.22
N MET A 113 6.74 10.65 -4.51
CA MET A 113 7.22 9.59 -5.40
C MET A 113 8.76 9.59 -5.50
N ASN A 114 9.38 10.76 -5.68
CA ASN A 114 10.83 10.87 -5.72
C ASN A 114 11.48 10.46 -4.38
N LYS A 115 10.91 10.87 -3.25
CA LYS A 115 11.39 10.50 -1.92
C LYS A 115 11.49 8.98 -1.76
N TRP A 116 10.43 8.23 -2.07
CA TRP A 116 10.43 6.78 -1.97
C TRP A 116 11.32 6.09 -2.99
N GLN A 117 11.41 6.61 -4.23
CA GLN A 117 12.34 6.09 -5.24
C GLN A 117 13.80 6.26 -4.82
N MET A 118 14.16 7.40 -4.25
CA MET A 118 15.51 7.68 -3.78
C MET A 118 15.85 6.89 -2.51
N ALA A 119 14.92 6.80 -1.57
CA ALA A 119 15.13 6.08 -0.32
C ALA A 119 15.42 4.59 -0.55
N PHE A 120 14.73 3.98 -1.52
CA PHE A 120 14.87 2.54 -1.82
C PHE A 120 15.83 2.24 -2.97
N HIS A 121 16.72 3.17 -3.30
CA HIS A 121 17.66 2.97 -4.41
C HIS A 121 18.64 1.81 -4.20
N GLY A 122 19.01 1.47 -2.98
CA GLY A 122 19.91 0.36 -2.65
C GLY A 122 19.40 -0.49 -1.48
N ASP A 123 18.56 0.08 -0.64
CA ASP A 123 18.27 -0.43 0.68
C ASP A 123 16.84 -0.97 0.84
N GLY A 124 16.10 -1.12 -0.26
CA GLY A 124 14.73 -1.58 -0.21
C GLY A 124 14.11 -1.77 -1.58
N TRP A 125 12.82 -2.12 -1.59
CA TRP A 125 12.05 -2.32 -2.82
C TRP A 125 10.65 -1.75 -2.71
N ASN A 126 10.24 -0.94 -3.70
CA ASN A 126 8.92 -0.34 -3.73
C ASN A 126 7.83 -1.31 -4.20
N SER A 127 6.70 -1.34 -3.51
CA SER A 127 5.42 -1.76 -4.08
C SER A 127 4.76 -0.54 -4.71
N LEU A 128 4.49 -0.62 -6.00
CA LEU A 128 3.90 0.47 -6.76
C LEU A 128 2.42 0.17 -6.98
N PHE A 129 1.52 1.05 -6.56
CA PHE A 129 0.08 0.86 -6.72
C PHE A 129 -0.66 2.19 -6.74
N TRP A 130 -1.83 2.20 -7.37
CA TRP A 130 -2.78 3.30 -7.33
C TRP A 130 -4.09 2.96 -6.63
N ASN A 131 -4.50 1.71 -6.71
CA ASN A 131 -5.77 1.25 -6.18
C ASN A 131 -5.59 0.00 -5.31
N ASN A 132 -6.56 -0.21 -4.42
CA ASN A 132 -6.80 -1.47 -3.74
C ASN A 132 -8.29 -1.54 -3.36
N HIS A 133 -8.68 -2.54 -2.56
CA HIS A 133 -10.06 -2.72 -2.11
C HIS A 133 -10.54 -1.67 -1.09
N ASP A 134 -9.60 -0.92 -0.48
CA ASP A 134 -9.89 0.11 0.53
C ASP A 134 -9.86 1.54 -0.03
N LEU A 135 -9.46 1.70 -1.29
CA LEU A 135 -9.25 3.02 -1.90
C LEU A 135 -10.16 3.25 -3.11
N PRO A 136 -10.57 4.50 -3.35
CA PRO A 136 -11.29 4.87 -4.56
C PRO A 136 -10.51 4.54 -5.83
N ARG A 137 -11.21 4.37 -6.94
CA ARG A 137 -10.60 4.19 -8.25
C ARG A 137 -9.76 5.41 -8.63
N ILE A 138 -8.51 5.17 -8.99
CA ILE A 138 -7.54 6.26 -9.19
C ILE A 138 -7.91 7.20 -10.33
N VAL A 139 -8.54 6.71 -11.38
CA VAL A 139 -8.99 7.55 -12.51
C VAL A 139 -9.99 8.59 -12.03
N SER A 140 -10.94 8.20 -11.15
CA SER A 140 -11.90 9.14 -10.56
C SER A 140 -11.27 10.06 -9.50
N ARG A 141 -10.18 9.63 -8.85
CA ARG A 141 -9.57 10.39 -7.75
C ARG A 141 -8.48 11.36 -8.23
N PHE A 142 -7.55 10.90 -9.08
CA PHE A 142 -6.40 11.68 -9.54
C PHE A 142 -6.41 12.00 -11.04
N GLY A 143 -7.38 11.48 -11.78
CA GLY A 143 -7.56 11.68 -13.20
C GLY A 143 -8.83 12.44 -13.56
N ASP A 144 -9.23 12.29 -14.81
CA ASP A 144 -10.54 12.72 -15.33
C ASP A 144 -11.29 11.44 -15.71
N ASP A 145 -12.40 11.17 -15.04
CA ASP A 145 -13.24 9.99 -15.30
C ASP A 145 -14.37 10.24 -16.32
N GLY A 146 -14.40 11.44 -16.91
CA GLY A 146 -15.30 11.85 -17.97
C GLY A 146 -14.70 11.67 -19.37
N VAL A 147 -14.51 12.79 -20.05
CA VAL A 147 -14.08 12.83 -21.47
C VAL A 147 -12.68 12.25 -21.64
N TYR A 148 -11.78 12.47 -20.68
CA TYR A 148 -10.38 12.02 -20.75
C TYR A 148 -10.11 10.77 -19.90
N ARG A 149 -11.12 9.94 -19.65
CA ARG A 149 -10.97 8.72 -18.84
C ARG A 149 -9.86 7.79 -19.34
N VAL A 150 -9.82 7.56 -20.64
CA VAL A 150 -8.85 6.63 -21.26
C VAL A 150 -7.44 7.21 -21.19
N GLU A 151 -7.28 8.50 -21.48
CA GLU A 151 -6.01 9.21 -21.42
C GLU A 151 -5.49 9.28 -19.99
N SER A 152 -6.36 9.55 -19.02
CA SER A 152 -6.04 9.54 -17.60
C SER A 152 -5.57 8.17 -17.12
N ALA A 153 -6.28 7.11 -17.48
CA ALA A 153 -5.89 5.74 -17.14
C ALA A 153 -4.51 5.39 -17.70
N LYS A 154 -4.26 5.70 -18.98
CA LYS A 154 -2.97 5.47 -19.63
C LYS A 154 -1.84 6.29 -19.01
N MET A 155 -2.08 7.55 -18.67
CA MET A 155 -1.10 8.44 -18.04
C MET A 155 -0.72 7.89 -16.65
N LEU A 156 -1.70 7.52 -15.82
CA LEU A 156 -1.48 6.97 -14.49
C LEU A 156 -0.73 5.63 -14.55
N ALA A 157 -1.11 4.74 -15.49
CA ALA A 157 -0.39 3.49 -15.72
C ALA A 157 1.06 3.74 -16.17
N THR A 158 1.29 4.68 -17.08
CA THR A 158 2.62 5.03 -17.56
C THR A 158 3.51 5.53 -16.42
N LEU A 159 2.97 6.38 -15.56
CA LEU A 159 3.70 6.88 -14.38
C LEU A 159 4.07 5.73 -13.44
N LEU A 160 3.12 4.86 -13.11
CA LEU A 160 3.36 3.75 -12.19
C LEU A 160 4.42 2.78 -12.73
N HIS A 161 4.25 2.31 -13.97
CA HIS A 161 5.13 1.31 -14.57
C HIS A 161 6.50 1.86 -14.98
N GLY A 162 6.65 3.18 -15.05
CA GLY A 162 7.92 3.85 -15.31
C GLY A 162 8.86 3.98 -14.11
N MET A 163 8.39 3.64 -12.91
CA MET A 163 9.17 3.72 -11.67
C MET A 163 9.83 2.38 -11.32
N LYS A 164 10.89 2.43 -10.50
CA LYS A 164 11.55 1.23 -9.98
C LYS A 164 10.71 0.64 -8.84
N GLY A 165 10.27 -0.61 -9.00
CA GLY A 165 9.49 -1.35 -8.02
C GLY A 165 8.64 -2.43 -8.66
N THR A 166 7.82 -3.10 -7.85
CA THR A 166 6.85 -4.08 -8.31
C THR A 166 5.49 -3.42 -8.47
N PRO A 167 4.94 -3.29 -9.70
CA PRO A 167 3.62 -2.74 -9.90
C PRO A 167 2.53 -3.75 -9.50
N TYR A 168 1.55 -3.27 -8.76
CA TYR A 168 0.34 -4.00 -8.37
C TYR A 168 -0.85 -3.38 -9.07
N ILE A 169 -1.51 -4.16 -9.89
CA ILE A 169 -2.67 -3.73 -10.68
C ILE A 169 -3.93 -4.25 -10.00
N TYR A 170 -4.74 -3.34 -9.45
CA TYR A 170 -6.02 -3.73 -8.87
C TYR A 170 -7.03 -4.08 -9.97
N GLN A 171 -7.85 -5.11 -9.75
CA GLN A 171 -8.85 -5.57 -10.73
C GLN A 171 -9.70 -4.41 -11.27
N GLY A 172 -9.76 -4.29 -12.59
CA GLY A 172 -10.46 -3.21 -13.30
C GLY A 172 -9.60 -1.96 -13.57
N GLU A 173 -8.43 -1.82 -12.93
CA GLU A 173 -7.50 -0.72 -13.22
C GLU A 173 -6.99 -0.79 -14.66
N GLU A 174 -6.73 -2.00 -15.16
CA GLU A 174 -6.33 -2.27 -16.55
C GLU A 174 -7.37 -1.82 -17.58
N LEU A 175 -8.62 -1.69 -17.18
CA LEU A 175 -9.72 -1.18 -18.00
C LEU A 175 -9.99 0.31 -17.78
N GLY A 176 -9.28 0.94 -16.85
CA GLY A 176 -9.56 2.31 -16.42
C GLY A 176 -10.94 2.43 -15.76
N MET A 177 -11.32 1.46 -14.89
CA MET A 177 -12.56 1.54 -14.14
C MET A 177 -12.61 2.81 -13.27
N THR A 178 -13.80 3.38 -13.17
CA THR A 178 -14.12 4.54 -12.36
C THR A 178 -14.89 4.15 -11.10
N ASN A 179 -15.06 5.07 -10.17
CA ASN A 179 -15.92 4.85 -9.00
C ASN A 179 -17.36 4.56 -9.43
N ILE A 180 -18.05 3.76 -8.63
CA ILE A 180 -19.49 3.61 -8.76
C ILE A 180 -20.19 4.89 -8.29
N HIS A 181 -21.24 5.28 -8.99
CA HIS A 181 -22.13 6.37 -8.59
C HIS A 181 -23.51 5.77 -8.32
N LEU A 182 -23.90 5.73 -7.06
CA LEU A 182 -25.22 5.33 -6.61
C LEU A 182 -26.08 6.56 -6.36
N ASN A 183 -27.39 6.44 -6.52
CA ASN A 183 -28.30 7.59 -6.46
C ASN A 183 -28.68 7.97 -5.03
N THR A 184 -28.69 7.00 -4.12
CA THR A 184 -29.06 7.21 -2.71
C THR A 184 -28.07 6.52 -1.78
N ILE A 185 -28.02 6.95 -0.53
CA ILE A 185 -27.16 6.38 0.48
C ILE A 185 -27.53 4.94 0.83
N GLU A 186 -28.80 4.59 0.69
CA GLU A 186 -29.32 3.24 1.00
C GLU A 186 -28.87 2.18 0.00
N GLU A 187 -28.35 2.59 -1.16
CA GLU A 187 -27.77 1.67 -2.16
C GLU A 187 -26.32 1.23 -1.79
N TYR A 188 -25.71 1.89 -0.80
CA TYR A 188 -24.39 1.51 -0.30
C TYR A 188 -24.53 0.46 0.81
N GLU A 189 -23.71 -0.59 0.75
CA GLU A 189 -23.63 -1.64 1.77
C GLU A 189 -22.43 -1.48 2.69
N ASP A 190 -21.55 -0.52 2.39
CA ASP A 190 -20.35 -0.27 3.17
C ASP A 190 -20.66 0.45 4.50
N ILE A 191 -20.22 -0.16 5.60
CA ILE A 191 -20.53 0.31 6.95
C ILE A 191 -19.89 1.68 7.27
N GLU A 192 -18.73 1.99 6.71
CA GLU A 192 -18.09 3.28 6.93
C GLU A 192 -18.79 4.41 6.17
N THR A 193 -19.37 4.10 5.01
CA THR A 193 -20.16 5.06 4.23
C THR A 193 -21.50 5.36 4.91
N LEU A 194 -22.08 4.37 5.62
CA LEU A 194 -23.38 4.47 6.26
C LEU A 194 -23.34 5.14 7.66
N ASN A 195 -22.19 5.23 8.31
CA ASN A 195 -21.97 5.82 9.64
C ASN A 195 -21.41 7.23 9.58
#